data_113aafbca9c89a653d2dc9ec032f2247
#
_entry.id   113aafbca9c89a653d2dc9ec032f2247
#
_cell.length_a   1.000
_cell.length_b   1.000
_cell.length_c   1.000
_cell.angle_alpha   90.00
_cell.angle_beta   90.00
_cell.angle_gamma   90.00
#
_symmetry.space_group_name_H-M   'P 1'
#
loop_
_entity.id
_entity.type
_entity.pdbx_description
1 polymer ?
#
loop_
_entity_poly.entity_id
_entity_poly.type
_entity_poly.pdbx_seq_one_letter_code
_entity_poly.pdbx_strand_id
1 'polypeptide(L)'
;MTNILGVSNAWDSGAALIMDGQIIAAANEERFSRVKLDRIFPSRSINFVLQSGGLTIDEIDLVVSGCWNGIDGTTTLPQLVEDIITQLGNADSNTRQILQDRIRVSSLQDRIHRDELLGELSALGVDRYKISFYDHHYTHAVSAFCPSPFQDALVLTADGRGDFRSVSLWSATREGFSLLDMATELVSPGALYGFVTKYLGFVPDRHEGKVTGLAAYGKMSEAYGLLADGYRFDDESSRLVSHIGNSYAPFVSANLEQLFLLLDNHPREDVAFAVQSLLENSLVSFL
;
A
#
# COMPACT_ATOMS: atom_id res chain seq x y z
N MET A 1 -31.63 -6.06 7.50
CA MET A 1 -30.26 -6.13 8.06
C MET A 1 -29.33 -6.34 6.90
N THR A 2 -28.22 -5.63 6.88
CA THR A 2 -27.22 -5.78 5.82
C THR A 2 -25.95 -6.34 6.42
N ASN A 3 -25.54 -7.53 5.99
CA ASN A 3 -24.38 -8.25 6.46
C ASN A 3 -23.26 -8.17 5.40
N ILE A 4 -22.16 -7.52 5.74
CA ILE A 4 -21.04 -7.31 4.83
C ILE A 4 -19.81 -8.03 5.39
N LEU A 5 -19.22 -8.89 4.57
CA LEU A 5 -17.97 -9.59 4.86
C LEU A 5 -16.81 -8.93 4.08
N GLY A 6 -15.89 -8.31 4.79
CA GLY A 6 -14.62 -7.86 4.22
C GLY A 6 -13.61 -9.00 4.19
N VAL A 7 -12.93 -9.20 3.06
CA VAL A 7 -11.91 -10.26 2.90
C VAL A 7 -10.68 -9.70 2.19
N SER A 8 -9.50 -9.98 2.76
CA SER A 8 -8.21 -9.70 2.14
C SER A 8 -7.38 -10.97 2.08
N ASN A 9 -6.86 -11.32 0.90
CA ASN A 9 -5.86 -12.36 0.67
C ASN A 9 -4.50 -11.77 0.26
N ALA A 10 -4.31 -10.47 0.53
CA ALA A 10 -3.05 -9.76 0.31
C ALA A 10 -2.08 -10.00 1.50
N TRP A 11 -1.08 -9.12 1.62
CA TRP A 11 -0.22 -9.06 2.80
C TRP A 11 -1.09 -8.95 4.05
N ASP A 12 -0.80 -9.74 5.10
CA ASP A 12 -1.63 -9.82 6.29
C ASP A 12 -3.10 -10.19 5.99
N SER A 13 -3.31 -11.34 5.37
CA SER A 13 -4.66 -11.80 5.04
C SER A 13 -5.58 -11.80 6.27
N GLY A 14 -6.85 -11.53 6.06
CA GLY A 14 -7.80 -11.42 7.17
C GLY A 14 -9.24 -11.21 6.70
N ALA A 15 -10.14 -11.17 7.68
CA ALA A 15 -11.55 -10.91 7.45
C ALA A 15 -12.15 -9.97 8.50
N ALA A 16 -13.21 -9.27 8.12
CA ALA A 16 -14.02 -8.43 9.00
C ALA A 16 -15.51 -8.60 8.69
N LEU A 17 -16.35 -8.51 9.71
CA LEU A 17 -17.80 -8.55 9.58
C LEU A 17 -18.42 -7.24 10.04
N ILE A 18 -19.26 -6.67 9.20
CA ILE A 18 -20.11 -5.51 9.50
C ILE A 18 -21.57 -5.95 9.39
N MET A 19 -22.35 -5.64 10.41
CA MET A 19 -23.80 -5.86 10.43
C MET A 19 -24.51 -4.53 10.69
N ASP A 20 -25.40 -4.12 9.79
CA ASP A 20 -26.13 -2.85 9.89
C ASP A 20 -25.24 -1.63 10.22
N GLY A 21 -24.08 -1.55 9.59
CA GLY A 21 -23.11 -0.46 9.79
C GLY A 21 -22.25 -0.58 11.05
N GLN A 22 -22.38 -1.64 11.84
CA GLN A 22 -21.58 -1.88 13.03
C GLN A 22 -20.49 -2.93 12.76
N ILE A 23 -19.25 -2.63 13.15
CA ILE A 23 -18.16 -3.60 13.10
C ILE A 23 -18.38 -4.62 14.22
N ILE A 24 -18.64 -5.87 13.86
CA ILE A 24 -18.89 -6.98 14.80
C ILE A 24 -17.58 -7.63 15.22
N ALA A 25 -16.73 -7.96 14.24
CA ALA A 25 -15.44 -8.59 14.47
C ALA A 25 -14.49 -8.34 13.30
N ALA A 26 -13.19 -8.36 13.57
CA ALA A 26 -12.14 -8.38 12.58
C ALA A 26 -10.95 -9.18 13.09
N ALA A 27 -10.30 -9.95 12.23
CA ALA A 27 -9.12 -10.72 12.58
C ALA A 27 -8.22 -10.98 11.37
N ASN A 28 -6.90 -10.95 11.60
CA ASN A 28 -5.92 -11.42 10.64
C ASN A 28 -5.73 -12.94 10.78
N GLU A 29 -5.48 -13.63 9.66
CA GLU A 29 -5.29 -15.08 9.62
C GLU A 29 -4.09 -15.54 10.46
N GLU A 30 -3.05 -14.71 10.56
CA GLU A 30 -1.88 -15.00 11.41
C GLU A 30 -2.22 -15.28 12.88
N ARG A 31 -3.36 -14.79 13.39
CA ARG A 31 -3.80 -15.06 14.78
C ARG A 31 -4.14 -16.53 14.98
N PHE A 32 -4.57 -17.18 13.92
CA PHE A 32 -4.99 -18.58 13.92
C PHE A 32 -3.92 -19.52 13.35
N SER A 33 -3.28 -19.12 12.24
CA SER A 33 -2.24 -19.93 11.58
C SER A 33 -0.90 -19.90 12.33
N ARG A 34 -0.66 -18.86 13.14
CA ARG A 34 0.62 -18.59 13.82
C ARG A 34 1.79 -18.33 12.84
N VAL A 35 1.48 -18.08 11.59
CA VAL A 35 2.44 -17.66 10.58
C VAL A 35 2.36 -16.14 10.46
N LYS A 36 3.45 -15.44 10.77
CA LYS A 36 3.52 -13.99 10.71
C LYS A 36 3.39 -13.50 9.27
N LEU A 37 2.55 -12.48 9.03
CA LEU A 37 2.23 -11.94 7.70
C LEU A 37 1.72 -13.04 6.76
N ASP A 38 0.83 -13.89 7.24
CA ASP A 38 0.24 -14.96 6.46
C ASP A 38 -0.55 -14.39 5.27
N ARG A 39 -0.36 -14.99 4.10
CA ARG A 39 -0.96 -14.55 2.82
C ARG A 39 -1.91 -15.59 2.23
N ILE A 40 -2.22 -16.62 2.99
CA ILE A 40 -3.18 -17.62 2.52
C ILE A 40 -4.59 -17.05 2.54
N PHE A 41 -5.51 -17.71 1.86
CA PHE A 41 -6.92 -17.38 1.96
C PHE A 41 -7.38 -17.45 3.43
N PRO A 42 -8.03 -16.40 3.99
CA PRO A 42 -8.24 -16.27 5.43
C PRO A 42 -9.45 -17.07 5.93
N SER A 43 -9.48 -18.37 5.68
CA SER A 43 -10.61 -19.24 6.01
C SER A 43 -10.93 -19.29 7.50
N ARG A 44 -9.93 -19.24 8.38
CA ARG A 44 -10.13 -19.26 9.84
C ARG A 44 -10.63 -17.92 10.34
N SER A 45 -10.13 -16.80 9.77
CA SER A 45 -10.60 -15.46 10.07
C SER A 45 -12.06 -15.29 9.63
N ILE A 46 -12.43 -15.76 8.44
CA ILE A 46 -13.81 -15.77 7.96
C ILE A 46 -14.71 -16.54 8.94
N ASN A 47 -14.34 -17.76 9.29
CA ASN A 47 -15.09 -18.56 10.27
C ASN A 47 -15.25 -17.86 11.62
N PHE A 48 -14.17 -17.22 12.10
CA PHE A 48 -14.21 -16.49 13.37
C PHE A 48 -15.19 -15.31 13.33
N VAL A 49 -15.15 -14.47 12.29
CA VAL A 49 -16.03 -13.30 12.22
C VAL A 49 -17.48 -13.70 12.00
N LEU A 50 -17.77 -14.74 11.21
CA LEU A 50 -19.10 -15.28 11.03
C LEU A 50 -19.65 -15.84 12.35
N GLN A 51 -18.90 -16.64 13.08
CA GLN A 51 -19.29 -17.14 14.40
C GLN A 51 -19.55 -16.00 15.39
N SER A 52 -18.74 -14.94 15.36
CA SER A 52 -18.93 -13.76 16.23
C SER A 52 -20.25 -13.04 15.95
N GLY A 53 -20.71 -13.05 14.70
CA GLY A 53 -22.01 -12.49 14.30
C GLY A 53 -23.19 -13.46 14.40
N GLY A 54 -22.91 -14.75 14.70
CA GLY A 54 -23.94 -15.79 14.69
C GLY A 54 -24.50 -16.08 13.30
N LEU A 55 -23.68 -15.88 12.24
CA LEU A 55 -24.07 -16.01 10.83
C LEU A 55 -23.40 -17.20 10.16
N THR A 56 -24.01 -17.66 9.09
CA THR A 56 -23.44 -18.53 8.07
C THR A 56 -23.03 -17.72 6.84
N ILE A 57 -22.24 -18.30 5.94
CA ILE A 57 -21.80 -17.63 4.71
C ILE A 57 -22.96 -17.26 3.79
N ASP A 58 -24.02 -18.06 3.78
CA ASP A 58 -25.22 -17.84 2.94
C ASP A 58 -26.00 -16.58 3.35
N GLU A 59 -25.87 -16.16 4.62
CA GLU A 59 -26.53 -14.99 5.19
C GLU A 59 -25.77 -13.68 4.93
N ILE A 60 -24.63 -13.75 4.22
CA ILE A 60 -23.87 -12.57 3.79
C ILE A 60 -24.51 -11.98 2.53
N ASP A 61 -24.83 -10.69 2.60
CA ASP A 61 -25.42 -9.93 1.48
C ASP A 61 -24.35 -9.46 0.49
N LEU A 62 -23.16 -9.06 0.99
CA LEU A 62 -22.07 -8.51 0.20
C LEU A 62 -20.72 -8.96 0.74
N VAL A 63 -19.85 -9.40 -0.14
CA VAL A 63 -18.42 -9.63 0.14
C VAL A 63 -17.62 -8.52 -0.52
N VAL A 64 -16.72 -7.88 0.23
CA VAL A 64 -15.90 -6.78 -0.27
C VAL A 64 -14.42 -7.08 -0.09
N SER A 65 -13.61 -6.66 -1.06
CA SER A 65 -12.16 -6.69 -0.97
C SER A 65 -11.58 -5.33 -1.35
N GLY A 66 -10.61 -4.86 -0.57
CA GLY A 66 -9.94 -3.57 -0.73
C GLY A 66 -8.63 -3.66 -1.52
N CYS A 67 -8.55 -4.57 -2.47
CA CYS A 67 -7.39 -4.72 -3.35
C CYS A 67 -7.81 -5.41 -4.65
N TRP A 68 -6.91 -5.44 -5.62
CA TRP A 68 -7.09 -6.08 -6.92
C TRP A 68 -8.15 -5.40 -7.81
N ASN A 69 -8.52 -4.16 -7.51
CA ASN A 69 -9.45 -3.37 -8.33
C ASN A 69 -8.74 -2.76 -9.56
N GLY A 70 -7.42 -2.63 -9.49
CA GLY A 70 -6.56 -1.75 -10.28
C GLY A 70 -6.92 -1.66 -11.74
N ILE A 71 -7.00 -2.65 -12.53
CA ILE A 71 -6.99 -2.51 -14.00
C ILE A 71 -8.33 -2.76 -14.67
N ASP A 72 -9.30 -3.29 -13.97
CA ASP A 72 -10.56 -3.73 -14.59
C ASP A 72 -11.70 -2.69 -14.56
N GLY A 73 -11.51 -1.55 -13.92
CA GLY A 73 -12.64 -0.68 -13.69
C GLY A 73 -12.64 0.59 -14.51
N THR A 74 -11.70 1.47 -14.30
CA THR A 74 -11.77 2.84 -14.85
C THR A 74 -10.47 3.37 -15.42
N THR A 75 -9.33 2.83 -15.00
CA THR A 75 -8.02 3.23 -15.53
C THR A 75 -7.47 2.10 -16.38
N THR A 76 -7.32 2.33 -17.67
CA THR A 76 -6.68 1.36 -18.55
C THR A 76 -5.17 1.34 -18.32
N LEU A 77 -4.54 0.17 -18.48
CA LEU A 77 -3.09 0.05 -18.37
C LEU A 77 -2.32 1.06 -19.25
N PRO A 78 -2.72 1.33 -20.51
CA PRO A 78 -2.10 2.39 -21.32
C PRO A 78 -2.17 3.78 -20.67
N GLN A 79 -3.31 4.18 -20.11
CA GLN A 79 -3.49 5.46 -19.44
C GLN A 79 -2.53 5.58 -18.25
N LEU A 80 -2.46 4.56 -17.42
CA LEU A 80 -1.55 4.51 -16.27
C LEU A 80 -0.08 4.60 -16.70
N VAL A 81 0.31 3.92 -17.78
CA VAL A 81 1.67 3.99 -18.35
C VAL A 81 1.98 5.40 -18.83
N GLU A 82 1.06 6.08 -19.51
CA GLU A 82 1.24 7.47 -19.94
C GLU A 82 1.38 8.43 -18.78
N ASP A 83 0.56 8.27 -17.74
CA ASP A 83 0.64 9.09 -16.53
C ASP A 83 2.00 8.89 -15.84
N ILE A 84 2.46 7.65 -15.74
CA ILE A 84 3.77 7.30 -15.19
C ILE A 84 4.90 7.89 -16.04
N ILE A 85 4.85 7.75 -17.37
CA ILE A 85 5.87 8.29 -18.27
C ILE A 85 5.88 9.82 -18.19
N THR A 86 4.72 10.45 -18.08
CA THR A 86 4.60 11.90 -17.89
C THR A 86 5.26 12.33 -16.58
N GLN A 87 5.05 11.60 -15.49
CA GLN A 87 5.71 11.87 -14.20
C GLN A 87 7.23 11.72 -14.27
N LEU A 88 7.73 10.84 -15.11
CA LEU A 88 9.18 10.62 -15.28
C LEU A 88 9.86 11.60 -16.24
N GLY A 89 9.11 12.49 -16.87
CA GLY A 89 9.65 13.49 -17.77
C GLY A 89 10.37 12.86 -18.98
N ASN A 90 11.62 13.25 -19.22
CA ASN A 90 12.43 12.82 -20.37
C ASN A 90 13.12 11.46 -20.15
N ALA A 91 12.43 10.48 -19.57
CA ALA A 91 12.97 9.14 -19.38
C ALA A 91 13.47 8.53 -20.70
N ASP A 92 14.67 7.95 -20.70
CA ASP A 92 15.23 7.27 -21.85
C ASP A 92 14.44 5.99 -22.20
N SER A 93 14.73 5.41 -23.37
CA SER A 93 14.01 4.24 -23.88
C SER A 93 14.16 3.00 -22.96
N ASN A 94 15.30 2.85 -22.32
CA ASN A 94 15.56 1.72 -21.41
C ASN A 94 14.73 1.86 -20.12
N THR A 95 14.72 3.04 -19.53
CA THR A 95 13.87 3.36 -18.36
C THR A 95 12.40 3.12 -18.67
N ARG A 96 11.92 3.59 -19.82
CA ARG A 96 10.54 3.35 -20.25
C ARG A 96 10.21 1.86 -20.37
N GLN A 97 11.11 1.08 -20.95
CA GLN A 97 10.91 -0.37 -21.11
C GLN A 97 10.82 -1.05 -19.72
N ILE A 98 11.73 -0.74 -18.82
CA ILE A 98 11.72 -1.29 -17.45
C ILE A 98 10.39 -1.00 -16.76
N LEU A 99 9.87 0.22 -16.89
CA LEU A 99 8.60 0.63 -16.28
C LEU A 99 7.41 -0.09 -16.88
N GLN A 100 7.36 -0.20 -18.21
CA GLN A 100 6.31 -0.95 -18.91
C GLN A 100 6.30 -2.42 -18.48
N ASP A 101 7.48 -3.05 -18.41
CA ASP A 101 7.60 -4.43 -17.95
C ASP A 101 7.17 -4.58 -16.49
N ARG A 102 7.50 -3.60 -15.65
CA ARG A 102 7.08 -3.59 -14.24
C ARG A 102 5.57 -3.51 -14.09
N ILE A 103 4.92 -2.58 -14.78
CA ILE A 103 3.47 -2.43 -14.75
C ILE A 103 2.80 -3.70 -15.25
N ARG A 104 3.31 -4.29 -16.31
CA ARG A 104 2.79 -5.56 -16.84
C ARG A 104 2.89 -6.70 -15.82
N VAL A 105 4.02 -6.82 -15.12
CA VAL A 105 4.21 -7.85 -14.08
C VAL A 105 3.29 -7.61 -12.91
N SER A 106 3.19 -6.38 -12.42
CA SER A 106 2.29 -6.00 -11.32
C SER A 106 0.84 -6.33 -11.66
N SER A 107 0.39 -5.95 -12.87
CA SER A 107 -0.96 -6.22 -13.36
C SER A 107 -1.28 -7.71 -13.44
N LEU A 108 -0.32 -8.50 -13.87
CA LEU A 108 -0.48 -9.96 -13.94
C LEU A 108 -0.61 -10.56 -12.54
N GLN A 109 0.23 -10.12 -11.60
CA GLN A 109 0.16 -10.58 -10.22
C GLN A 109 -1.18 -10.22 -9.56
N ASP A 110 -1.63 -8.98 -9.71
CA ASP A 110 -2.90 -8.52 -9.14
C ASP A 110 -4.08 -9.34 -9.70
N ARG A 111 -4.05 -9.68 -10.99
CA ARG A 111 -5.06 -10.52 -11.62
C ARG A 111 -5.06 -11.94 -11.07
N ILE A 112 -3.87 -12.55 -10.92
CA ILE A 112 -3.73 -13.90 -10.35
C ILE A 112 -4.33 -13.92 -8.93
N HIS A 113 -3.97 -12.98 -8.08
CA HIS A 113 -4.48 -12.94 -6.70
C HIS A 113 -5.98 -12.67 -6.64
N ARG A 114 -6.51 -11.87 -7.55
CA ARG A 114 -7.96 -11.66 -7.69
C ARG A 114 -8.67 -12.93 -8.08
N ASP A 115 -8.15 -13.65 -9.08
CA ASP A 115 -8.74 -14.89 -9.55
C ASP A 115 -8.68 -15.99 -8.47
N GLU A 116 -7.59 -16.05 -7.71
CA GLU A 116 -7.47 -16.93 -6.54
C GLU A 116 -8.53 -16.60 -5.49
N LEU A 117 -8.70 -15.32 -5.12
CA LEU A 117 -9.72 -14.89 -4.16
C LEU A 117 -11.14 -15.27 -4.62
N LEU A 118 -11.44 -15.03 -5.89
CA LEU A 118 -12.73 -15.39 -6.49
C LEU A 118 -12.97 -16.90 -6.47
N GLY A 119 -11.96 -17.70 -6.78
CA GLY A 119 -12.02 -19.16 -6.74
C GLY A 119 -12.31 -19.69 -5.33
N GLU A 120 -11.61 -19.18 -4.33
CA GLU A 120 -11.79 -19.57 -2.92
C GLU A 120 -13.17 -19.14 -2.37
N LEU A 121 -13.62 -17.92 -2.67
CA LEU A 121 -14.96 -17.45 -2.28
C LEU A 121 -16.06 -18.28 -2.95
N SER A 122 -15.88 -18.64 -4.22
CA SER A 122 -16.82 -19.53 -4.93
C SER A 122 -16.87 -20.92 -4.32
N ALA A 123 -15.72 -21.46 -3.87
CA ALA A 123 -15.66 -22.73 -3.18
C ALA A 123 -16.37 -22.71 -1.81
N LEU A 124 -16.49 -21.55 -1.18
CA LEU A 124 -17.30 -21.34 0.02
C LEU A 124 -18.79 -21.16 -0.26
N GLY A 125 -19.22 -21.16 -1.53
CA GLY A 125 -20.60 -20.95 -1.93
C GLY A 125 -21.01 -19.49 -2.15
N VAL A 126 -20.07 -18.55 -2.17
CA VAL A 126 -20.38 -17.13 -2.41
C VAL A 126 -20.64 -16.90 -3.89
N ASP A 127 -21.81 -16.40 -4.20
CA ASP A 127 -22.17 -16.01 -5.57
C ASP A 127 -21.36 -14.80 -6.05
N ARG A 128 -20.90 -14.85 -7.31
CA ARG A 128 -20.05 -13.81 -7.90
C ARG A 128 -20.68 -12.41 -7.85
N TYR A 129 -21.99 -12.31 -7.97
CA TYR A 129 -22.70 -11.03 -7.92
C TYR A 129 -22.72 -10.38 -6.53
N LYS A 130 -22.44 -11.13 -5.48
CA LYS A 130 -22.26 -10.62 -4.11
C LYS A 130 -20.86 -10.06 -3.86
N ILE A 131 -19.90 -10.21 -4.79
CA ILE A 131 -18.51 -9.83 -4.58
C ILE A 131 -18.22 -8.49 -5.26
N SER A 132 -17.69 -7.54 -4.51
CA SER A 132 -17.27 -6.23 -4.99
C SER A 132 -15.83 -5.94 -4.60
N PHE A 133 -15.10 -5.31 -5.52
CA PHE A 133 -13.74 -4.85 -5.29
C PHE A 133 -13.72 -3.33 -5.19
N TYR A 134 -12.88 -2.82 -4.29
CA TYR A 134 -12.68 -1.40 -4.08
C TYR A 134 -11.20 -1.07 -4.19
N ASP A 135 -10.90 0.15 -4.59
CA ASP A 135 -9.53 0.68 -4.63
C ASP A 135 -8.86 0.55 -3.26
N HIS A 136 -7.60 0.11 -3.24
CA HIS A 136 -6.84 -0.15 -2.03
C HIS A 136 -6.72 1.11 -1.14
N HIS A 137 -6.29 2.23 -1.72
CA HIS A 137 -6.15 3.48 -0.99
C HIS A 137 -7.48 4.07 -0.54
N TYR A 138 -8.55 3.84 -1.31
CA TYR A 138 -9.91 4.20 -0.89
C TYR A 138 -10.31 3.44 0.39
N THR A 139 -10.03 2.14 0.46
CA THR A 139 -10.34 1.37 1.67
C THR A 139 -9.52 1.79 2.87
N HIS A 140 -8.26 2.20 2.70
CA HIS A 140 -7.48 2.83 3.77
C HIS A 140 -8.14 4.14 4.24
N ALA A 141 -8.55 5.00 3.32
CA ALA A 141 -9.20 6.26 3.67
C ALA A 141 -10.53 6.04 4.43
N VAL A 142 -11.36 5.11 3.96
CA VAL A 142 -12.62 4.72 4.62
C VAL A 142 -12.35 4.18 6.03
N SER A 143 -11.39 3.28 6.18
CA SER A 143 -11.08 2.67 7.48
C SER A 143 -10.52 3.66 8.51
N ALA A 144 -9.87 4.72 8.05
CA ALA A 144 -9.37 5.79 8.91
C ALA A 144 -10.48 6.79 9.29
N PHE A 145 -11.26 7.23 8.31
CA PHE A 145 -12.25 8.30 8.49
C PHE A 145 -13.54 7.83 9.15
N CYS A 146 -14.13 6.70 8.72
CA CYS A 146 -15.45 6.28 9.19
C CYS A 146 -15.55 6.07 10.71
N PRO A 147 -14.56 5.45 11.39
CA PRO A 147 -14.59 5.33 12.85
C PRO A 147 -14.13 6.60 13.57
N SER A 148 -13.61 7.61 12.88
CA SER A 148 -13.15 8.86 13.48
C SER A 148 -14.32 9.74 13.93
N PRO A 149 -14.10 10.73 14.85
CA PRO A 149 -15.12 11.68 15.26
C PRO A 149 -15.36 12.81 14.25
N PHE A 150 -14.58 12.91 13.18
CA PHE A 150 -14.64 14.02 12.24
C PHE A 150 -15.89 13.96 11.36
N GLN A 151 -16.49 15.10 11.04
CA GLN A 151 -17.58 15.23 10.07
C GLN A 151 -17.05 15.41 8.65
N ASP A 152 -15.95 16.11 8.54
CA ASP A 152 -15.15 16.33 7.34
C ASP A 152 -13.66 16.30 7.69
N ALA A 153 -12.81 15.85 6.77
CA ALA A 153 -11.36 15.81 6.93
C ALA A 153 -10.65 15.68 5.57
N LEU A 154 -9.39 16.11 5.54
CA LEU A 154 -8.42 15.57 4.60
C LEU A 154 -7.91 14.23 5.14
N VAL A 155 -7.89 13.22 4.29
CA VAL A 155 -7.35 11.90 4.62
C VAL A 155 -6.19 11.58 3.71
N LEU A 156 -5.01 11.48 4.28
CA LEU A 156 -3.80 11.02 3.59
C LEU A 156 -3.63 9.53 3.81
N THR A 157 -3.44 8.79 2.73
CA THR A 157 -3.07 7.38 2.77
C THR A 157 -1.69 7.22 2.15
N ALA A 158 -0.79 6.49 2.80
CA ALA A 158 0.56 6.22 2.30
C ALA A 158 0.92 4.76 2.54
N ASP A 159 1.40 4.09 1.50
CA ASP A 159 1.69 2.67 1.51
C ASP A 159 2.95 2.38 0.68
N GLY A 160 3.42 1.15 0.73
CA GLY A 160 4.41 0.64 -0.20
C GLY A 160 3.86 0.57 -1.62
N ARG A 161 2.68 -0.04 -1.75
CA ARG A 161 1.97 -0.23 -3.00
C ARG A 161 0.54 -0.75 -2.77
N GLY A 162 -0.43 -0.17 -3.45
CA GLY A 162 -1.78 -0.70 -3.56
C GLY A 162 -2.47 -0.17 -4.81
N ASP A 163 -2.92 -1.06 -5.70
CA ASP A 163 -3.58 -0.69 -6.96
C ASP A 163 -2.82 0.39 -7.77
N PHE A 164 -1.48 0.22 -7.91
CA PHE A 164 -0.53 1.14 -8.60
C PHE A 164 -0.31 2.50 -7.94
N ARG A 165 -0.85 2.73 -6.78
CA ARG A 165 -0.65 3.93 -5.99
C ARG A 165 0.23 3.64 -4.77
N SER A 166 0.84 4.69 -4.27
CA SER A 166 1.60 4.67 -3.03
C SER A 166 1.17 5.74 -2.04
N VAL A 167 0.59 6.83 -2.55
CA VAL A 167 0.05 7.92 -1.73
C VAL A 167 -1.25 8.39 -2.37
N SER A 168 -2.25 8.72 -1.56
CA SER A 168 -3.46 9.38 -2.03
C SER A 168 -3.98 10.36 -0.99
N LEU A 169 -4.46 11.51 -1.46
CA LEU A 169 -5.09 12.55 -0.65
C LEU A 169 -6.58 12.61 -0.99
N TRP A 170 -7.41 12.51 0.02
CA TRP A 170 -8.86 12.50 -0.12
C TRP A 170 -9.50 13.63 0.66
N SER A 171 -10.53 14.23 0.09
CA SER A 171 -11.53 14.98 0.85
C SER A 171 -12.62 14.01 1.28
N ALA A 172 -12.82 13.85 2.58
CA ALA A 172 -13.79 12.94 3.15
C ALA A 172 -14.85 13.69 3.93
N THR A 173 -16.11 13.33 3.68
CA THR A 173 -17.27 13.78 4.45
C THR A 173 -18.12 12.57 4.83
N ARG A 174 -19.13 12.74 5.67
CA ARG A 174 -20.09 11.65 5.97
C ARG A 174 -20.93 11.23 4.78
N GLU A 175 -20.95 12.03 3.71
CA GLU A 175 -21.67 11.75 2.48
C GLU A 175 -20.83 11.02 1.44
N GLY A 176 -19.49 11.08 1.54
CA GLY A 176 -18.58 10.39 0.62
C GLY A 176 -17.15 10.92 0.60
N PHE A 177 -16.40 10.39 -0.34
CA PHE A 177 -14.98 10.66 -0.52
C PHE A 177 -14.71 11.16 -1.95
N SER A 178 -13.84 12.14 -2.06
CA SER A 178 -13.33 12.63 -3.35
C SER A 178 -11.81 12.58 -3.34
N LEU A 179 -11.21 11.90 -4.34
CA LEU A 179 -9.77 11.91 -4.55
C LEU A 179 -9.33 13.31 -4.98
N LEU A 180 -8.40 13.92 -4.26
CA LEU A 180 -7.84 15.23 -4.57
C LEU A 180 -6.52 15.11 -5.31
N ASP A 181 -5.63 14.23 -4.85
CA ASP A 181 -4.33 14.00 -5.45
C ASP A 181 -3.82 12.59 -5.15
N MET A 182 -2.82 12.13 -5.92
CA MET A 182 -2.21 10.83 -5.73
C MET A 182 -0.76 10.80 -6.24
N ALA A 183 0.01 9.86 -5.70
CA ALA A 183 1.30 9.46 -6.24
C ALA A 183 1.28 7.97 -6.60
N THR A 184 1.95 7.63 -7.72
CA THR A 184 2.02 6.23 -8.16
C THR A 184 3.02 5.42 -7.34
N GLU A 185 2.95 4.09 -7.46
CA GLU A 185 3.92 3.18 -6.81
C GLU A 185 5.38 3.46 -7.18
N LEU A 186 5.62 4.18 -8.28
CA LEU A 186 6.98 4.51 -8.75
C LEU A 186 7.68 5.53 -7.88
N VAL A 187 6.94 6.31 -7.13
CA VAL A 187 7.45 7.30 -6.18
C VAL A 187 7.02 6.96 -4.75
N SER A 188 7.05 5.66 -4.44
CA SER A 188 6.59 5.15 -3.16
C SER A 188 7.52 5.53 -2.00
N PRO A 189 7.03 6.28 -1.01
CA PRO A 189 7.78 6.52 0.22
C PRO A 189 7.95 5.23 1.04
N GLY A 190 6.97 4.32 1.00
CA GLY A 190 7.06 3.02 1.66
C GLY A 190 8.15 2.13 1.04
N ALA A 191 8.29 2.14 -0.30
CA ALA A 191 9.38 1.41 -0.96
C ALA A 191 10.75 1.96 -0.57
N LEU A 192 10.93 3.29 -0.53
CA LEU A 192 12.17 3.89 -0.04
C LEU A 192 12.48 3.44 1.40
N TYR A 193 11.47 3.48 2.26
CA TYR A 193 11.62 3.06 3.64
C TYR A 193 12.01 1.57 3.74
N GLY A 194 11.39 0.70 2.94
CA GLY A 194 11.76 -0.71 2.82
C GLY A 194 13.19 -0.93 2.34
N PHE A 195 13.70 -0.09 1.43
CA PHE A 195 15.11 -0.12 1.01
C PHE A 195 16.07 0.16 2.15
N VAL A 196 15.82 1.22 2.91
CA VAL A 196 16.65 1.56 4.06
C VAL A 196 16.53 0.48 5.14
N THR A 197 15.35 -0.12 5.30
CA THR A 197 15.16 -1.28 6.16
C THR A 197 16.10 -2.42 5.78
N LYS A 198 16.18 -2.75 4.48
CA LYS A 198 17.11 -3.78 3.96
C LYS A 198 18.56 -3.38 4.15
N TYR A 199 18.92 -2.14 3.83
CA TYR A 199 20.28 -1.61 4.02
C TYR A 199 20.76 -1.77 5.47
N LEU A 200 19.88 -1.44 6.43
CA LEU A 200 20.18 -1.57 7.86
C LEU A 200 20.22 -3.04 8.36
N GLY A 201 20.11 -4.02 7.44
CA GLY A 201 20.19 -5.44 7.77
C GLY A 201 18.90 -6.02 8.37
N PHE A 202 17.80 -5.31 8.21
CA PHE A 202 16.47 -5.78 8.59
C PHE A 202 15.72 -6.41 7.40
N VAL A 203 14.57 -7.01 7.66
CA VAL A 203 13.73 -7.63 6.62
C VAL A 203 12.66 -6.63 6.18
N PRO A 204 12.67 -6.17 4.91
CA PRO A 204 11.61 -5.33 4.36
C PRO A 204 10.23 -5.98 4.52
N ASP A 205 9.20 -5.16 4.58
CA ASP A 205 7.80 -5.53 4.79
C ASP A 205 7.52 -6.21 6.15
N ARG A 206 8.52 -6.20 7.06
CA ARG A 206 8.40 -6.83 8.40
C ARG A 206 9.02 -6.01 9.52
N HIS A 207 10.07 -5.29 9.24
CA HIS A 207 10.92 -4.69 10.27
C HIS A 207 11.03 -3.17 10.17
N GLU A 208 10.18 -2.51 9.39
CA GLU A 208 10.13 -1.03 9.26
C GLU A 208 9.96 -0.36 10.63
N GLY A 209 9.13 -0.92 11.50
CA GLY A 209 8.99 -0.44 12.88
C GLY A 209 10.27 -0.51 13.71
N LYS A 210 11.25 -1.39 13.36
CA LYS A 210 12.57 -1.39 14.01
C LYS A 210 13.41 -0.21 13.53
N VAL A 211 13.28 0.18 12.26
CA VAL A 211 13.95 1.37 11.71
C VAL A 211 13.37 2.63 12.35
N THR A 212 12.04 2.73 12.47
CA THR A 212 11.38 3.82 13.21
C THR A 212 11.89 3.91 14.66
N GLY A 213 11.99 2.76 15.35
CA GLY A 213 12.55 2.71 16.71
C GLY A 213 14.03 3.11 16.75
N LEU A 214 14.83 2.72 15.75
CA LEU A 214 16.25 3.07 15.65
C LEU A 214 16.45 4.57 15.37
N ALA A 215 15.55 5.17 14.57
CA ALA A 215 15.57 6.59 14.25
C ALA A 215 15.54 7.50 15.49
N ALA A 216 14.90 7.05 16.57
CA ALA A 216 14.87 7.80 17.83
C ALA A 216 16.24 8.02 18.49
N TYR A 217 17.23 7.24 18.11
CA TYR A 217 18.62 7.34 18.62
C TYR A 217 19.54 8.10 17.66
N GLY A 218 19.08 8.43 16.46
CA GLY A 218 19.82 9.14 15.43
C GLY A 218 19.65 10.66 15.50
N LYS A 219 20.32 11.34 14.61
CA LYS A 219 20.24 12.79 14.43
C LYS A 219 20.37 13.18 12.97
N MET A 220 20.02 14.42 12.65
CA MET A 220 20.25 14.99 11.32
C MET A 220 21.72 14.93 10.95
N SER A 221 22.04 14.38 9.79
CA SER A 221 23.38 14.20 9.25
C SER A 221 23.37 14.31 7.73
N GLU A 222 24.54 14.21 7.09
CA GLU A 222 24.64 14.19 5.62
C GLU A 222 23.86 13.02 4.99
N ALA A 223 23.59 11.94 5.72
CA ALA A 223 22.75 10.84 5.25
C ALA A 223 21.37 11.30 4.78
N TYR A 224 20.80 12.34 5.41
CA TYR A 224 19.54 12.93 4.96
C TYR A 224 19.67 13.51 3.55
N GLY A 225 20.72 14.30 3.27
CA GLY A 225 20.97 14.87 1.95
C GLY A 225 21.12 13.79 0.88
N LEU A 226 21.87 12.72 1.17
CA LEU A 226 22.06 11.60 0.25
C LEU A 226 20.74 10.92 -0.13
N LEU A 227 19.84 10.74 0.82
CA LEU A 227 18.52 10.17 0.57
C LEU A 227 17.59 11.18 -0.14
N ALA A 228 17.63 12.46 0.25
CA ALA A 228 16.80 13.52 -0.31
C ALA A 228 17.16 13.84 -1.77
N ASP A 229 18.41 13.68 -2.16
CA ASP A 229 18.83 13.78 -3.57
C ASP A 229 18.17 12.71 -4.44
N GLY A 230 17.90 11.56 -3.87
CA GLY A 230 17.25 10.44 -4.56
C GLY A 230 15.73 10.42 -4.46
N TYR A 231 15.16 11.02 -3.43
CA TYR A 231 13.72 11.02 -3.16
C TYR A 231 13.31 12.25 -2.37
N ARG A 232 12.33 13.00 -2.84
CA ARG A 232 11.77 14.15 -2.11
C ARG A 232 10.40 14.57 -2.65
N PHE A 233 9.72 15.43 -1.93
CA PHE A 233 8.70 16.30 -2.52
C PHE A 233 9.40 17.45 -3.25
N ASP A 234 8.98 17.70 -4.48
CA ASP A 234 9.53 18.75 -5.32
C ASP A 234 8.55 19.94 -5.38
N ASP A 235 8.94 21.04 -4.76
CA ASP A 235 8.08 22.23 -4.64
C ASP A 235 7.72 22.87 -5.98
N GLU A 236 8.60 22.75 -7.00
CA GLU A 236 8.34 23.34 -8.32
C GLU A 236 7.24 22.59 -9.07
N SER A 237 7.26 21.26 -9.03
CA SER A 237 6.24 20.42 -9.66
C SER A 237 5.07 20.09 -8.74
N SER A 238 5.17 20.41 -7.43
CA SER A 238 4.23 20.02 -6.37
C SER A 238 3.96 18.51 -6.36
N ARG A 239 5.03 17.71 -6.50
CA ARG A 239 4.93 16.26 -6.60
C ARG A 239 6.04 15.54 -5.83
N LEU A 240 5.74 14.31 -5.44
CA LEU A 240 6.78 13.38 -5.03
C LEU A 240 7.60 12.97 -6.26
N VAL A 241 8.91 13.08 -6.17
CA VAL A 241 9.85 12.69 -7.22
C VAL A 241 10.85 11.68 -6.68
N SER A 242 11.26 10.77 -7.54
CA SER A 242 12.30 9.79 -7.25
C SER A 242 13.31 9.77 -8.37
N HIS A 243 14.57 9.96 -8.01
CA HIS A 243 15.73 9.88 -8.88
C HIS A 243 16.62 8.70 -8.50
N ILE A 244 16.15 7.83 -7.63
CA ILE A 244 16.90 6.62 -7.23
C ILE A 244 16.92 5.66 -8.40
N GLY A 245 17.66 6.07 -9.40
CA GLY A 245 18.08 5.30 -10.56
C GLY A 245 16.95 4.86 -11.50
N ASN A 246 17.35 4.42 -12.67
CA ASN A 246 16.51 3.75 -13.68
C ASN A 246 15.93 2.41 -13.17
N SER A 247 15.95 2.16 -11.91
CA SER A 247 15.69 0.87 -11.28
C SER A 247 14.56 0.96 -10.31
N TYR A 248 13.46 1.53 -10.77
CA TYR A 248 12.21 1.35 -10.09
C TYR A 248 11.63 -0.06 -10.31
N ALA A 249 12.36 -1.05 -9.86
CA ALA A 249 11.72 -2.22 -9.31
C ALA A 249 11.48 -1.88 -7.84
N PRO A 250 10.26 -1.72 -7.35
CA PRO A 250 10.00 -1.30 -5.98
C PRO A 250 10.63 -2.22 -4.94
N PHE A 251 11.17 -3.35 -5.31
CA PHE A 251 11.73 -4.31 -4.39
C PHE A 251 13.14 -4.78 -4.76
N VAL A 252 13.67 -4.41 -5.92
CA VAL A 252 15.01 -4.85 -6.34
C VAL A 252 15.61 -3.81 -7.27
N SER A 253 16.37 -2.88 -6.73
CA SER A 253 17.16 -1.97 -7.56
C SER A 253 18.62 -2.39 -7.57
N ALA A 254 19.15 -2.66 -8.76
CA ALA A 254 20.57 -2.96 -8.95
C ALA A 254 21.48 -1.75 -8.67
N ASN A 255 20.97 -0.53 -8.78
CA ASN A 255 21.76 0.69 -8.66
C ASN A 255 21.80 1.27 -7.25
N LEU A 256 21.16 0.63 -6.28
CA LEU A 256 21.23 1.05 -4.87
C LEU A 256 22.56 0.71 -4.21
N GLU A 257 23.38 -0.15 -4.80
CA GLU A 257 24.71 -0.45 -4.26
C GLU A 257 25.55 0.81 -4.07
N GLN A 258 25.50 1.75 -5.02
CA GLN A 258 26.24 3.02 -4.89
C GLN A 258 25.70 3.87 -3.73
N LEU A 259 24.38 3.96 -3.58
CA LEU A 259 23.77 4.67 -2.45
C LEU A 259 24.14 3.99 -1.12
N PHE A 260 24.13 2.67 -1.06
CA PHE A 260 24.53 1.92 0.12
C PHE A 260 25.98 2.18 0.51
N LEU A 261 26.90 2.19 -0.47
CA LEU A 261 28.30 2.54 -0.23
C LEU A 261 28.49 3.96 0.32
N LEU A 262 27.65 4.91 -0.10
CA LEU A 262 27.67 6.27 0.46
C LEU A 262 27.14 6.28 1.90
N LEU A 263 26.07 5.52 2.18
CA LEU A 263 25.49 5.43 3.52
C LEU A 263 26.37 4.69 4.52
N ASP A 264 27.26 3.80 4.08
CA ASP A 264 28.19 3.04 4.93
C ASP A 264 29.14 3.92 5.77
N ASN A 265 29.29 5.19 5.39
CA ASN A 265 30.09 6.16 6.13
C ASN A 265 29.32 6.84 7.29
N HIS A 266 28.04 6.50 7.48
CA HIS A 266 27.18 7.12 8.48
C HIS A 266 26.73 6.11 9.56
N PRO A 267 26.55 6.56 10.83
CA PRO A 267 25.96 5.73 11.86
C PRO A 267 24.57 5.20 11.44
N ARG A 268 24.28 3.96 11.77
CA ARG A 268 23.00 3.31 11.41
C ARG A 268 21.81 4.07 11.94
N GLU A 269 21.92 4.63 13.13
CA GLU A 269 20.91 5.44 13.80
C GLU A 269 20.63 6.72 12.99
N ASP A 270 21.67 7.36 12.46
CA ASP A 270 21.56 8.58 11.67
C ASP A 270 20.91 8.29 10.29
N VAL A 271 21.22 7.15 9.69
CA VAL A 271 20.54 6.70 8.44
C VAL A 271 19.05 6.40 8.71
N ALA A 272 18.75 5.76 9.84
CA ALA A 272 17.35 5.52 10.25
C ALA A 272 16.62 6.84 10.51
N PHE A 273 17.25 7.79 11.19
CA PHE A 273 16.70 9.13 11.40
C PHE A 273 16.47 9.87 10.07
N ALA A 274 17.40 9.75 9.14
CA ALA A 274 17.33 10.40 7.83
C ALA A 274 16.11 9.91 7.03
N VAL A 275 15.89 8.61 6.92
CA VAL A 275 14.73 8.07 6.18
C VAL A 275 13.41 8.41 6.86
N GLN A 276 13.35 8.37 8.21
CA GLN A 276 12.16 8.75 8.96
C GLN A 276 11.81 10.22 8.74
N SER A 277 12.79 11.11 8.88
CA SER A 277 12.60 12.55 8.65
C SER A 277 12.23 12.86 7.20
N LEU A 278 12.81 12.14 6.25
CA LEU A 278 12.49 12.32 4.82
C LEU A 278 11.05 11.89 4.52
N LEU A 279 10.61 10.76 5.07
CA LEU A 279 9.23 10.31 4.97
C LEU A 279 8.25 11.36 5.52
N GLU A 280 8.51 11.83 6.75
CA GLU A 280 7.66 12.84 7.41
C GLU A 280 7.60 14.14 6.61
N ASN A 281 8.75 14.68 6.22
CA ASN A 281 8.81 15.93 5.45
C ASN A 281 8.12 15.80 4.08
N SER A 282 8.34 14.69 3.38
CA SER A 282 7.74 14.46 2.06
C SER A 282 6.23 14.33 2.13
N LEU A 283 5.69 13.65 3.14
CA LEU A 283 4.25 13.48 3.31
C LEU A 283 3.57 14.77 3.81
N VAL A 284 4.23 15.53 4.69
CA VAL A 284 3.72 16.84 5.13
C VAL A 284 3.70 17.86 3.98
N SER A 285 4.71 17.84 3.11
CA SER A 285 4.73 18.72 1.93
C SER A 285 3.71 18.31 0.87
N PHE A 286 3.31 17.05 0.83
CA PHE A 286 2.28 16.55 -0.09
C PHE A 286 0.86 16.98 0.35
N LEU A 287 0.65 17.28 1.63
CA LEU A 287 -0.63 17.79 2.18
C LEU A 287 -0.88 19.26 1.83
#